data_a8867c60c8a2796ead5b17beee9db354
#
_entry.id   a8867c60c8a2796ead5b17beee9db354
#
_cell.length_a   1.000
_cell.length_b   1.000
_cell.length_c   1.000
_cell.angle_alpha   90.00
_cell.angle_beta   90.00
_cell.angle_gamma   90.00
#
_symmetry.space_group_name_H-M   'P 1'
#
loop_
_entity.id
_entity.type
_entity.pdbx_description
1 polymer ?
#
loop_
_entity_poly.entity_id
_entity_poly.type
_entity_poly.pdbx_seq_one_letter_code
_entity_poly.pdbx_strand_id
1 'polypeptide(L)'
;MSNRDLLVIAVLSGIGGVMSTYIGYLGNLVNRVFGVPFGAGQFVSGLHIFWFILVAGLIRRPGAATAAGLLKGVIELLTGSTHGVAIILVSLVQGLLVDVVLLITGRHSLVSYMLAGGVSAASNVFVFQFLYFSGFPVTYLFFIGIIAFISGALLAGSFGHSVLEIVQQARPFRIAGASGEDLSAAAAATTTGGRLPLPRLRLAITALLVLLLAIGAVYYFAAVFEPPWMGPACRVEGAVERPLSFQLSDFARHETTITAELKGEFTQIPSQEYTGIPLSTILQEASPLADAKKISVIATDGYTVEFELQDVFNDDRLLLIREEDMLRLIAGNYEGGYWVKLVSRIVVK
;
A
#
# COMPACT_ATOMS: atom_id res chain seq x y z
N MET A 1 30.87 -8.90 15.83
CA MET A 1 29.90 -8.23 16.72
C MET A 1 30.26 -8.59 18.16
N SER A 2 30.20 -7.61 19.07
CA SER A 2 30.42 -7.86 20.50
C SER A 2 29.12 -8.36 21.14
N ASN A 3 29.20 -8.96 22.36
CA ASN A 3 27.98 -9.36 23.11
C ASN A 3 27.04 -8.18 23.36
N ARG A 4 27.58 -6.98 23.50
CA ARG A 4 26.82 -5.74 23.62
C ARG A 4 26.04 -5.40 22.32
N ASP A 5 26.71 -5.56 21.16
CA ASP A 5 26.04 -5.33 19.88
C ASP A 5 24.85 -6.30 19.70
N LEU A 6 25.06 -7.57 20.06
CA LEU A 6 24.00 -8.59 19.99
C LEU A 6 22.83 -8.27 20.92
N LEU A 7 23.10 -7.79 22.13
CA LEU A 7 22.08 -7.37 23.06
C LEU A 7 21.26 -6.19 22.51
N VAL A 8 21.91 -5.17 21.93
CA VAL A 8 21.23 -4.02 21.31
C VAL A 8 20.36 -4.48 20.15
N ILE A 9 20.87 -5.37 19.27
CA ILE A 9 20.07 -5.97 18.20
C ILE A 9 18.86 -6.69 18.77
N ALA A 10 19.06 -7.55 19.76
CA ALA A 10 17.98 -8.36 20.33
C ALA A 10 16.85 -7.47 20.92
N VAL A 11 17.23 -6.48 21.73
CA VAL A 11 16.25 -5.59 22.38
C VAL A 11 15.49 -4.75 21.36
N LEU A 12 16.19 -4.07 20.43
CA LEU A 12 15.56 -3.20 19.45
C LEU A 12 14.74 -4.00 18.43
N SER A 13 15.20 -5.18 18.03
CA SER A 13 14.44 -6.06 17.14
C SER A 13 13.21 -6.64 17.83
N GLY A 14 13.32 -6.95 19.13
CA GLY A 14 12.21 -7.40 19.97
C GLY A 14 11.08 -6.37 20.01
N ILE A 15 11.40 -5.16 20.43
CA ILE A 15 10.45 -4.05 20.47
C ILE A 15 9.93 -3.75 19.06
N GLY A 16 10.83 -3.70 18.07
CA GLY A 16 10.50 -3.40 16.69
C GLY A 16 9.57 -4.44 16.06
N GLY A 17 9.75 -5.73 16.36
CA GLY A 17 8.90 -6.80 15.86
C GLY A 17 7.47 -6.69 16.41
N VAL A 18 7.34 -6.56 17.74
CA VAL A 18 6.04 -6.38 18.40
C VAL A 18 5.33 -5.12 17.87
N MET A 19 6.01 -3.98 17.87
CA MET A 19 5.42 -2.72 17.38
C MET A 19 5.01 -2.79 15.91
N SER A 20 5.80 -3.47 15.08
CA SER A 20 5.49 -3.65 13.66
C SER A 20 4.22 -4.48 13.44
N THR A 21 3.97 -5.49 14.25
CA THR A 21 2.73 -6.27 14.20
C THR A 21 1.51 -5.34 14.42
N TYR A 22 1.55 -4.49 15.43
CA TYR A 22 0.45 -3.55 15.71
C TYR A 22 0.29 -2.48 14.62
N ILE A 23 1.40 -1.96 14.08
CA ILE A 23 1.37 -1.03 12.95
C ILE A 23 0.76 -1.71 11.71
N GLY A 24 1.09 -2.98 11.46
CA GLY A 24 0.50 -3.79 10.40
C GLY A 24 -1.01 -3.98 10.57
N TYR A 25 -1.47 -4.27 11.78
CA TYR A 25 -2.91 -4.34 12.08
C TYR A 25 -3.62 -3.01 11.84
N LEU A 26 -3.02 -1.91 12.26
CA LEU A 26 -3.57 -0.57 12.02
C LEU A 26 -3.65 -0.27 10.52
N GLY A 27 -2.60 -0.57 9.74
CA GLY A 27 -2.60 -0.41 8.30
C GLY A 27 -3.70 -1.25 7.61
N ASN A 28 -3.87 -2.49 8.04
CA ASN A 28 -4.93 -3.37 7.52
C ASN A 28 -6.33 -2.90 7.95
N LEU A 29 -6.48 -2.36 9.16
CA LEU A 29 -7.75 -1.78 9.59
C LEU A 29 -8.11 -0.58 8.73
N VAL A 30 -7.16 0.30 8.46
CA VAL A 30 -7.35 1.45 7.56
C VAL A 30 -7.72 0.96 6.16
N ASN A 31 -7.00 -0.02 5.59
CA ASN A 31 -7.35 -0.60 4.30
C ASN A 31 -8.79 -1.14 4.26
N ARG A 32 -9.22 -1.85 5.32
CA ARG A 32 -10.59 -2.40 5.41
C ARG A 32 -11.65 -1.33 5.55
N VAL A 33 -11.43 -0.37 6.46
CA VAL A 33 -12.38 0.73 6.69
C VAL A 33 -12.58 1.56 5.40
N PHE A 34 -11.52 1.69 4.62
CA PHE A 34 -11.54 2.49 3.40
C PHE A 34 -11.75 1.64 2.12
N GLY A 35 -11.95 0.33 2.23
CA GLY A 35 -12.20 -0.54 1.08
C GLY A 35 -11.02 -0.64 0.10
N VAL A 36 -9.80 -0.29 0.55
CA VAL A 36 -8.60 -0.31 -0.31
C VAL A 36 -7.88 -1.64 -0.14
N PRO A 37 -7.61 -2.39 -1.20
CA PRO A 37 -6.98 -3.70 -1.08
C PRO A 37 -5.54 -3.61 -0.55
N PHE A 38 -4.81 -2.53 -0.88
CA PHE A 38 -3.42 -2.36 -0.51
C PHE A 38 -2.99 -0.89 -0.66
N GLY A 39 -2.21 -0.37 0.27
CA GLY A 39 -1.53 0.93 0.09
C GLY A 39 -1.60 1.89 1.26
N ALA A 40 -2.70 1.96 2.03
CA ALA A 40 -2.81 2.90 3.14
C ALA A 40 -1.72 2.72 4.22
N GLY A 41 -1.27 1.48 4.46
CA GLY A 41 -0.15 1.19 5.37
C GLY A 41 1.18 1.84 4.95
N GLN A 42 1.33 2.23 3.68
CA GLN A 42 2.58 2.81 3.19
C GLN A 42 2.85 4.23 3.72
N PHE A 43 1.82 4.96 4.15
CA PHE A 43 1.99 6.26 4.81
C PHE A 43 2.76 6.15 6.14
N VAL A 44 2.70 5.01 6.81
CA VAL A 44 3.37 4.73 8.08
C VAL A 44 4.48 3.69 7.97
N SER A 45 4.81 3.24 6.75
CA SER A 45 5.79 2.18 6.50
C SER A 45 7.17 2.49 7.09
N GLY A 46 7.55 3.76 7.18
CA GLY A 46 8.79 4.20 7.81
C GLY A 46 8.95 3.78 9.27
N LEU A 47 7.84 3.60 10.02
CA LEU A 47 7.89 3.15 11.40
C LEU A 47 8.40 1.69 11.54
N HIS A 48 8.20 0.86 10.52
CA HIS A 48 8.78 -0.49 10.48
C HIS A 48 10.30 -0.45 10.32
N ILE A 49 10.82 0.54 9.57
CA ILE A 49 12.24 0.71 9.25
C ILE A 49 12.99 1.46 10.33
N PHE A 50 12.31 2.26 11.12
CA PHE A 50 12.88 3.07 12.22
C PHE A 50 13.85 2.28 13.10
N TRP A 51 13.51 1.06 13.45
CA TRP A 51 14.30 0.17 14.29
C TRP A 51 15.63 -0.22 13.66
N PHE A 52 15.66 -0.43 12.34
CA PHE A 52 16.88 -0.75 11.59
C PHE A 52 17.84 0.45 11.55
N ILE A 53 17.29 1.66 11.39
CA ILE A 53 18.06 2.91 11.44
C ILE A 53 18.71 3.08 12.82
N LEU A 54 17.98 2.84 13.91
CA LEU A 54 18.53 2.90 15.25
C LEU A 54 19.65 1.87 15.46
N VAL A 55 19.45 0.62 15.06
CA VAL A 55 20.47 -0.43 15.16
C VAL A 55 21.72 -0.07 14.36
N ALA A 56 21.54 0.34 13.08
CA ALA A 56 22.66 0.73 12.22
C ALA A 56 23.47 1.92 12.76
N GLY A 57 22.75 2.90 13.34
CA GLY A 57 23.38 4.12 13.90
C GLY A 57 24.09 3.89 15.25
N LEU A 58 23.58 2.99 16.09
CA LEU A 58 24.17 2.67 17.39
C LEU A 58 25.37 1.73 17.26
N ILE A 59 25.29 0.71 16.41
CA ILE A 59 26.33 -0.32 16.27
C ILE A 59 27.39 0.10 15.26
N ARG A 60 27.01 0.84 14.21
CA ARG A 60 27.90 1.35 13.15
C ARG A 60 28.74 0.29 12.44
N ARG A 61 28.29 -0.97 12.42
CA ARG A 61 28.94 -2.09 11.73
C ARG A 61 28.08 -2.56 10.55
N PRO A 62 28.68 -2.91 9.41
CA PRO A 62 27.96 -3.55 8.31
C PRO A 62 27.29 -4.84 8.78
N GLY A 63 26.09 -5.12 8.28
CA GLY A 63 25.31 -6.31 8.64
C GLY A 63 24.50 -6.18 9.94
N ALA A 64 24.63 -5.07 10.68
CA ALA A 64 23.86 -4.91 11.91
C ALA A 64 22.35 -4.73 11.67
N ALA A 65 21.99 -3.92 10.68
CA ALA A 65 20.59 -3.76 10.29
C ALA A 65 20.02 -5.02 9.63
N THR A 66 20.82 -5.74 8.86
CA THR A 66 20.45 -7.04 8.26
C THR A 66 20.14 -8.08 9.35
N ALA A 67 21.01 -8.21 10.37
CA ALA A 67 20.78 -9.10 11.49
C ALA A 67 19.52 -8.70 12.28
N ALA A 68 19.31 -7.40 12.49
CA ALA A 68 18.10 -6.88 13.10
C ALA A 68 16.85 -7.17 12.26
N GLY A 69 16.95 -7.08 10.93
CA GLY A 69 15.88 -7.41 10.01
C GLY A 69 15.42 -8.85 10.12
N LEU A 70 16.37 -9.78 10.15
CA LEU A 70 16.07 -11.20 10.33
C LEU A 70 15.37 -11.45 11.67
N LEU A 71 15.94 -10.96 12.77
CA LEU A 71 15.41 -11.18 14.11
C LEU A 71 14.04 -10.50 14.30
N LYS A 72 13.90 -9.25 13.83
CA LYS A 72 12.62 -8.53 13.86
C LYS A 72 11.55 -9.28 13.09
N GLY A 73 11.85 -9.77 11.87
CA GLY A 73 10.90 -10.52 11.06
C GLY A 73 10.42 -11.81 11.74
N VAL A 74 11.31 -12.53 12.42
CA VAL A 74 10.94 -13.72 13.21
C VAL A 74 10.02 -13.34 14.38
N ILE A 75 10.34 -12.28 15.12
CA ILE A 75 9.52 -11.81 16.24
C ILE A 75 8.16 -11.33 15.76
N GLU A 76 8.12 -10.58 14.67
CA GLU A 76 6.89 -10.10 14.04
C GLU A 76 5.99 -11.26 13.58
N LEU A 77 6.57 -12.34 13.02
CA LEU A 77 5.84 -13.57 12.71
C LEU A 77 5.27 -14.22 13.98
N LEU A 78 6.08 -14.38 15.02
CA LEU A 78 5.67 -15.02 16.28
C LEU A 78 4.62 -14.22 17.06
N THR A 79 4.57 -12.91 16.87
CA THR A 79 3.57 -12.02 17.48
C THR A 79 2.27 -11.93 16.68
N GLY A 80 2.13 -12.69 15.59
CA GLY A 80 0.88 -12.81 14.85
C GLY A 80 0.76 -11.86 13.66
N SER A 81 1.85 -11.60 12.95
CA SER A 81 1.81 -10.82 11.70
C SER A 81 0.80 -11.38 10.70
N THR A 82 -0.02 -10.52 10.11
CA THR A 82 -0.99 -10.88 9.08
C THR A 82 -0.35 -11.31 7.75
N HIS A 83 0.94 -11.07 7.60
CA HIS A 83 1.70 -11.39 6.38
C HIS A 83 2.37 -12.77 6.41
N GLY A 84 2.16 -13.56 7.48
CA GLY A 84 2.72 -14.90 7.60
C GLY A 84 4.24 -14.92 7.48
N VAL A 85 4.79 -16.04 7.00
CA VAL A 85 6.25 -16.27 6.90
C VAL A 85 6.97 -15.27 6.00
N ALA A 86 6.28 -14.69 5.01
CA ALA A 86 6.85 -13.71 4.10
C ALA A 86 7.41 -12.46 4.81
N ILE A 87 6.90 -12.13 6.01
CA ILE A 87 7.38 -10.99 6.78
C ILE A 87 8.86 -11.10 7.18
N ILE A 88 9.38 -12.33 7.32
CA ILE A 88 10.80 -12.56 7.58
C ILE A 88 11.63 -12.09 6.39
N LEU A 89 11.22 -12.48 5.17
CA LEU A 89 11.92 -12.07 3.94
C LEU A 89 11.84 -10.55 3.74
N VAL A 90 10.66 -9.96 3.94
CA VAL A 90 10.46 -8.51 3.85
C VAL A 90 11.40 -7.78 4.81
N SER A 91 11.40 -8.14 6.09
CA SER A 91 12.22 -7.50 7.12
C SER A 91 13.72 -7.72 6.86
N LEU A 92 14.12 -8.88 6.35
CA LEU A 92 15.50 -9.17 5.97
C LEU A 92 15.97 -8.26 4.83
N VAL A 93 15.18 -8.15 3.75
CA VAL A 93 15.48 -7.28 2.60
C VAL A 93 15.56 -5.83 3.04
N GLN A 94 14.65 -5.38 3.89
CA GLN A 94 14.63 -4.03 4.41
C GLN A 94 15.89 -3.72 5.24
N GLY A 95 16.30 -4.62 6.15
CA GLY A 95 17.51 -4.47 6.93
C GLY A 95 18.78 -4.48 6.07
N LEU A 96 18.83 -5.36 5.06
CA LEU A 96 19.92 -5.42 4.08
C LEU A 96 20.05 -4.11 3.30
N LEU A 97 18.95 -3.55 2.83
CA LEU A 97 18.96 -2.28 2.09
C LEU A 97 19.42 -1.11 2.95
N VAL A 98 19.05 -1.08 4.24
CA VAL A 98 19.59 -0.07 5.18
C VAL A 98 21.12 -0.20 5.26
N ASP A 99 21.66 -1.40 5.45
CA ASP A 99 23.10 -1.60 5.52
C ASP A 99 23.81 -1.22 4.21
N VAL A 100 23.27 -1.62 3.06
CA VAL A 100 23.82 -1.34 1.72
C VAL A 100 23.83 0.17 1.44
N VAL A 101 22.72 0.86 1.66
CA VAL A 101 22.66 2.32 1.43
C VAL A 101 23.63 3.06 2.35
N LEU A 102 23.68 2.71 3.63
CA LEU A 102 24.61 3.34 4.57
C LEU A 102 26.07 2.96 4.32
N LEU A 103 26.35 1.83 3.69
CA LEU A 103 27.70 1.47 3.26
C LEU A 103 28.16 2.36 2.09
N ILE A 104 27.27 2.66 1.16
CA ILE A 104 27.55 3.48 -0.03
C ILE A 104 27.61 4.97 0.32
N THR A 105 26.65 5.47 1.10
CA THR A 105 26.46 6.91 1.36
C THR A 105 27.16 7.39 2.61
N GLY A 106 27.66 6.46 3.45
CA GLY A 106 28.25 6.76 4.75
C GLY A 106 27.22 6.87 5.88
N ARG A 107 27.69 6.79 7.13
CA ARG A 107 26.83 6.70 8.33
C ARG A 107 26.85 7.99 9.18
N HIS A 108 27.11 9.13 8.56
CA HIS A 108 27.35 10.38 9.30
C HIS A 108 26.36 11.50 8.94
N SER A 109 25.65 11.38 7.84
CA SER A 109 24.78 12.45 7.37
C SER A 109 23.29 12.10 7.54
N LEU A 110 22.49 13.10 7.86
CA LEU A 110 21.01 12.99 7.87
C LEU A 110 20.51 12.44 6.53
N VAL A 111 21.07 12.94 5.40
CA VAL A 111 20.66 12.52 4.06
C VAL A 111 20.89 11.03 3.83
N SER A 112 22.02 10.48 4.32
CA SER A 112 22.30 9.03 4.25
C SER A 112 21.24 8.20 4.97
N TYR A 113 20.84 8.62 6.17
CA TYR A 113 19.78 7.93 6.92
C TYR A 113 18.40 8.10 6.26
N MET A 114 18.10 9.27 5.68
CA MET A 114 16.87 9.48 4.93
C MET A 114 16.78 8.61 3.69
N LEU A 115 17.89 8.50 2.93
CA LEU A 115 17.97 7.61 1.77
C LEU A 115 17.82 6.14 2.18
N ALA A 116 18.52 5.73 3.24
CA ALA A 116 18.45 4.36 3.75
C ALA A 116 17.03 4.01 4.20
N GLY A 117 16.37 4.91 4.94
CA GLY A 117 14.98 4.74 5.36
C GLY A 117 14.00 4.69 4.19
N GLY A 118 14.15 5.62 3.23
CA GLY A 118 13.30 5.72 2.04
C GLY A 118 13.40 4.51 1.12
N VAL A 119 14.62 4.11 0.73
CA VAL A 119 14.84 2.94 -0.14
C VAL A 119 14.33 1.66 0.52
N SER A 120 14.65 1.49 1.81
CA SER A 120 14.20 0.33 2.57
C SER A 120 12.67 0.25 2.69
N ALA A 121 11.99 1.37 2.94
CA ALA A 121 10.52 1.41 3.00
C ALA A 121 9.89 1.16 1.63
N ALA A 122 10.41 1.76 0.57
CA ALA A 122 9.91 1.54 -0.79
C ALA A 122 10.03 0.08 -1.23
N SER A 123 11.08 -0.64 -0.82
CA SER A 123 11.26 -2.05 -1.15
C SER A 123 10.11 -2.93 -0.69
N ASN A 124 9.41 -2.52 0.37
CA ASN A 124 8.24 -3.22 0.88
C ASN A 124 7.17 -3.44 -0.20
N VAL A 125 6.87 -2.40 -0.97
CA VAL A 125 5.87 -2.45 -2.05
C VAL A 125 6.24 -3.49 -3.09
N PHE A 126 7.50 -3.49 -3.53
CA PHE A 126 7.97 -4.41 -4.57
C PHE A 126 8.09 -5.86 -4.09
N VAL A 127 8.51 -6.08 -2.83
CA VAL A 127 8.58 -7.43 -2.26
C VAL A 127 7.18 -8.01 -2.09
N PHE A 128 6.22 -7.23 -1.61
CA PHE A 128 4.83 -7.69 -1.50
C PHE A 128 4.19 -7.90 -2.87
N GLN A 129 4.46 -7.04 -3.86
CA GLN A 129 4.02 -7.26 -5.24
C GLN A 129 4.50 -8.61 -5.77
N PHE A 130 5.77 -8.92 -5.56
CA PHE A 130 6.34 -10.18 -6.02
C PHE A 130 5.73 -11.41 -5.32
N LEU A 131 5.39 -11.28 -4.03
CA LEU A 131 4.92 -12.42 -3.23
C LEU A 131 3.39 -12.61 -3.27
N TYR A 132 2.61 -11.53 -3.35
CA TYR A 132 1.17 -11.60 -3.11
C TYR A 132 0.29 -10.88 -4.14
N PHE A 133 0.79 -9.86 -4.82
CA PHE A 133 -0.02 -8.92 -5.58
C PHE A 133 0.33 -8.90 -7.07
N SER A 134 0.43 -10.07 -7.72
CA SER A 134 0.60 -10.17 -9.17
C SER A 134 -0.65 -9.61 -9.85
N GLY A 135 -0.54 -8.46 -10.51
CA GLY A 135 -1.65 -7.89 -11.31
C GLY A 135 -1.97 -6.42 -11.09
N PHE A 136 -1.35 -5.75 -10.11
CA PHE A 136 -1.52 -4.31 -9.98
C PHE A 136 -0.81 -3.55 -11.10
N PRO A 137 -1.40 -2.45 -11.63
CA PRO A 137 -0.75 -1.61 -12.62
C PRO A 137 0.60 -1.08 -12.09
N VAL A 138 1.60 -1.10 -12.95
CA VAL A 138 2.98 -0.66 -12.60
C VAL A 138 2.99 0.80 -12.12
N THR A 139 2.16 1.66 -12.71
CA THR A 139 2.00 3.07 -12.32
C THR A 139 1.52 3.21 -10.87
N TYR A 140 0.57 2.37 -10.43
CA TYR A 140 0.08 2.32 -9.06
C TYR A 140 1.19 1.91 -8.07
N LEU A 141 1.97 0.91 -8.43
CA LEU A 141 3.09 0.43 -7.59
C LEU A 141 4.17 1.51 -7.42
N PHE A 142 4.52 2.22 -8.49
CA PHE A 142 5.45 3.34 -8.39
C PHE A 142 4.92 4.47 -7.51
N PHE A 143 3.64 4.82 -7.67
CA PHE A 143 3.01 5.84 -6.84
C PHE A 143 3.06 5.48 -5.34
N ILE A 144 2.64 4.27 -4.98
CA ILE A 144 2.69 3.77 -3.61
C ILE A 144 4.14 3.62 -3.12
N GLY A 145 5.06 3.21 -3.99
CA GLY A 145 6.48 3.15 -3.71
C GLY A 145 7.10 4.50 -3.35
N ILE A 146 6.68 5.57 -4.04
CA ILE A 146 7.08 6.96 -3.73
C ILE A 146 6.54 7.37 -2.36
N ILE A 147 5.28 7.06 -2.04
CA ILE A 147 4.70 7.33 -0.71
C ILE A 147 5.49 6.59 0.37
N ALA A 148 5.77 5.31 0.18
CA ALA A 148 6.58 4.51 1.10
C ALA A 148 7.99 5.09 1.27
N PHE A 149 8.63 5.52 0.18
CA PHE A 149 9.95 6.16 0.22
C PHE A 149 9.91 7.45 1.07
N ILE A 150 8.94 8.33 0.85
CA ILE A 150 8.80 9.58 1.62
C ILE A 150 8.54 9.26 3.09
N SER A 151 7.64 8.33 3.39
CA SER A 151 7.38 7.86 4.75
C SER A 151 8.65 7.33 5.41
N GLY A 152 9.42 6.48 4.72
CA GLY A 152 10.68 5.93 5.20
C GLY A 152 11.75 7.00 5.44
N ALA A 153 11.88 7.96 4.54
CA ALA A 153 12.82 9.07 4.68
C ALA A 153 12.49 9.96 5.88
N LEU A 154 11.19 10.22 6.13
CA LEU A 154 10.73 11.03 7.26
C LEU A 154 10.78 10.26 8.58
N LEU A 155 10.01 9.16 8.67
CA LEU A 155 9.74 8.47 9.93
C LEU A 155 10.90 7.54 10.36
N ALA A 156 11.61 6.93 9.42
CA ALA A 156 12.79 6.15 9.75
C ALA A 156 14.06 7.00 9.68
N GLY A 157 14.31 7.68 8.57
CA GLY A 157 15.57 8.40 8.34
C GLY A 157 15.69 9.65 9.19
N SER A 158 14.84 10.64 9.01
CA SER A 158 14.96 11.93 9.71
C SER A 158 14.64 11.83 11.19
N PHE A 159 13.52 11.23 11.54
CA PHE A 159 13.12 11.04 12.95
C PHE A 159 14.07 10.06 13.66
N GLY A 160 14.41 8.92 13.03
CA GLY A 160 15.35 7.95 13.60
C GLY A 160 16.73 8.54 13.85
N HIS A 161 17.24 9.38 12.93
CA HIS A 161 18.51 10.09 13.13
C HIS A 161 18.42 11.07 14.32
N SER A 162 17.30 11.78 14.49
CA SER A 162 17.08 12.68 15.63
C SER A 162 17.07 11.92 16.96
N VAL A 163 16.37 10.78 17.01
CA VAL A 163 16.37 9.91 18.19
C VAL A 163 17.77 9.37 18.47
N LEU A 164 18.51 8.98 17.43
CA LEU A 164 19.89 8.51 17.56
C LEU A 164 20.80 9.59 18.16
N GLU A 165 20.70 10.85 17.72
CA GLU A 165 21.44 11.98 18.31
C GLU A 165 21.12 12.14 19.80
N ILE A 166 19.84 12.10 20.19
CA ILE A 166 19.42 12.20 21.60
C ILE A 166 19.99 11.04 22.42
N VAL A 167 19.86 9.81 21.94
CA VAL A 167 20.39 8.62 22.64
C VAL A 167 21.90 8.68 22.80
N GLN A 168 22.63 9.16 21.79
CA GLN A 168 24.08 9.33 21.85
C GLN A 168 24.50 10.47 22.80
N GLN A 169 23.74 11.55 22.90
CA GLN A 169 23.99 12.66 23.81
C GLN A 169 23.68 12.31 25.27
N ALA A 170 22.61 11.56 25.53
CA ALA A 170 22.18 11.18 26.87
C ALA A 170 23.21 10.30 27.61
N ARG A 171 24.16 9.65 26.90
CA ARG A 171 25.25 8.80 27.43
C ARG A 171 24.90 7.99 28.70
N PRO A 172 23.79 7.27 28.76
CA PRO A 172 23.46 6.52 29.98
C PRO A 172 24.39 5.34 30.23
N PHE A 173 25.28 5.00 29.29
CA PHE A 173 26.18 3.83 29.39
C PHE A 173 27.67 4.15 29.13
N ARG A 174 28.22 5.07 29.88
CA ARG A 174 29.65 5.01 30.15
C ARG A 174 29.89 3.90 31.19
N ILE A 175 29.98 2.66 30.74
CA ILE A 175 30.51 1.59 31.57
C ILE A 175 32.02 1.91 31.74
N ALA A 176 32.42 2.04 33.01
CA ALA A 176 33.78 2.24 33.44
C ALA A 176 34.75 1.30 32.69
N GLY A 177 35.74 1.87 31.99
CA GLY A 177 36.80 1.12 31.31
C GLY A 177 37.46 1.81 30.13
N ALA A 178 37.00 2.97 29.66
CA ALA A 178 37.72 3.74 28.65
C ALA A 178 38.73 4.67 29.33
N SER A 179 40.00 4.50 29.03
CA SER A 179 41.08 5.38 29.49
C SER A 179 40.87 6.81 29.00
N GLY A 180 41.35 7.80 29.78
CA GLY A 180 41.13 9.24 29.55
C GLY A 180 41.62 9.77 28.19
N GLU A 181 42.49 9.05 27.48
CA GLU A 181 43.01 9.42 26.16
C GLU A 181 41.99 9.25 25.02
N ASP A 182 41.13 8.21 25.09
CA ASP A 182 40.05 8.00 24.11
C ASP A 182 38.97 9.10 24.18
N LEU A 183 38.89 9.80 25.30
CA LEU A 183 37.93 10.88 25.53
C LEU A 183 38.35 12.19 24.87
N SER A 184 39.64 12.46 24.80
CA SER A 184 40.19 13.67 24.17
C SER A 184 40.12 13.55 22.64
N ALA A 185 40.40 12.35 22.08
CA ALA A 185 40.30 12.07 20.67
C ALA A 185 38.81 12.12 20.16
N ALA A 186 37.89 11.61 20.94
CA ALA A 186 36.44 11.69 20.61
C ALA A 186 35.87 13.12 20.70
N ALA A 187 36.37 13.93 21.64
CA ALA A 187 35.99 15.34 21.74
C ALA A 187 36.62 16.19 20.62
N ALA A 188 37.84 15.90 20.19
CA ALA A 188 38.49 16.55 19.06
C ALA A 188 37.83 16.18 17.71
N ALA A 189 37.40 14.93 17.54
CA ALA A 189 36.67 14.48 16.35
C ALA A 189 35.27 15.09 16.22
N THR A 190 34.64 15.50 17.32
CA THR A 190 33.35 16.20 17.32
C THR A 190 33.46 17.67 16.94
N THR A 191 34.64 18.26 17.09
CA THR A 191 34.85 19.68 16.72
C THR A 191 35.29 19.87 15.27
N THR A 192 35.75 18.81 14.58
CA THR A 192 36.19 18.87 13.17
C THR A 192 35.17 18.33 12.17
N GLY A 193 34.05 17.78 12.65
CA GLY A 193 32.94 17.41 11.80
C GLY A 193 32.32 18.65 11.18
N GLY A 194 32.55 18.85 9.87
CA GLY A 194 32.11 20.00 9.12
C GLY A 194 30.65 20.37 9.46
N ARG A 195 30.49 21.57 9.95
CA ARG A 195 29.17 22.21 10.14
C ARG A 195 28.52 22.28 8.77
N LEU A 196 27.70 21.28 8.44
CA LEU A 196 26.69 21.49 7.41
C LEU A 196 25.82 22.65 7.89
N PRO A 197 25.67 23.69 7.07
CA PRO A 197 24.93 24.84 7.48
C PRO A 197 23.46 24.41 7.64
N LEU A 198 22.92 24.65 8.80
CA LEU A 198 21.57 25.10 8.91
C LEU A 198 20.55 24.10 9.47
N PRO A 199 20.11 24.35 10.67
CA PRO A 199 18.80 23.91 11.12
C PRO A 199 17.70 24.30 10.10
N ARG A 200 17.90 25.38 9.33
CA ARG A 200 16.98 25.82 8.27
C ARG A 200 16.88 24.87 7.08
N LEU A 201 17.99 24.35 6.56
CA LEU A 201 17.96 23.38 5.44
C LEU A 201 17.33 22.05 5.87
N ARG A 202 17.66 21.55 7.07
CA ARG A 202 17.05 20.35 7.64
C ARG A 202 15.54 20.54 7.81
N LEU A 203 15.12 21.67 8.36
CA LEU A 203 13.72 22.03 8.51
C LEU A 203 13.02 22.13 7.14
N ALA A 204 13.66 22.77 6.16
CA ALA A 204 13.10 22.91 4.81
C ALA A 204 12.93 21.55 4.10
N ILE A 205 13.92 20.66 4.18
CA ILE A 205 13.82 19.30 3.60
C ILE A 205 12.71 18.52 4.30
N THR A 206 12.65 18.54 5.63
CA THR A 206 11.59 17.84 6.38
C THR A 206 10.22 18.41 6.04
N ALA A 207 10.06 19.75 5.99
CA ALA A 207 8.82 20.39 5.60
C ALA A 207 8.39 20.04 4.17
N LEU A 208 9.35 20.03 3.22
CA LEU A 208 9.07 19.62 1.83
C LEU A 208 8.57 18.16 1.76
N LEU A 209 9.20 17.25 2.49
CA LEU A 209 8.80 15.83 2.47
C LEU A 209 7.44 15.63 3.16
N VAL A 210 7.16 16.36 4.25
CA VAL A 210 5.84 16.35 4.90
C VAL A 210 4.78 16.89 3.92
N LEU A 211 5.08 17.96 3.20
CA LEU A 211 4.17 18.51 2.19
C LEU A 211 3.92 17.51 1.06
N LEU A 212 4.96 16.87 0.55
CA LEU A 212 4.84 15.83 -0.50
C LEU A 212 4.03 14.62 -0.01
N LEU A 213 4.24 14.21 1.24
CA LEU A 213 3.45 13.13 1.85
C LEU A 213 1.97 13.53 1.99
N ALA A 214 1.70 14.76 2.40
CA ALA A 214 0.35 15.30 2.51
C ALA A 214 -0.33 15.41 1.13
N ILE A 215 0.38 15.90 0.11
CA ILE A 215 -0.13 15.93 -1.28
C ILE A 215 -0.41 14.52 -1.77
N GLY A 216 0.50 13.57 -1.53
CA GLY A 216 0.31 12.16 -1.87
C GLY A 216 -0.90 11.54 -1.17
N ALA A 217 -1.12 11.88 0.10
CA ALA A 217 -2.30 11.44 0.85
C ALA A 217 -3.59 12.04 0.26
N VAL A 218 -3.62 13.35 -0.01
CA VAL A 218 -4.78 14.01 -0.62
C VAL A 218 -5.08 13.39 -1.99
N TYR A 219 -4.07 13.20 -2.83
CA TYR A 219 -4.25 12.56 -4.14
C TYR A 219 -4.76 11.11 -4.00
N TYR A 220 -4.19 10.34 -3.07
CA TYR A 220 -4.62 8.97 -2.81
C TYR A 220 -6.10 8.92 -2.42
N PHE A 221 -6.51 9.76 -1.46
CA PHE A 221 -7.90 9.80 -0.99
C PHE A 221 -8.88 10.46 -1.99
N ALA A 222 -8.42 11.32 -2.89
CA ALA A 222 -9.28 11.98 -3.86
C ALA A 222 -9.42 11.21 -5.19
N ALA A 223 -8.37 10.53 -5.65
CA ALA A 223 -8.30 9.96 -6.99
C ALA A 223 -8.14 8.43 -7.03
N VAL A 224 -7.68 7.82 -5.94
CA VAL A 224 -7.44 6.37 -5.86
C VAL A 224 -8.43 5.69 -4.92
N PHE A 225 -8.82 6.41 -3.88
CA PHE A 225 -9.71 5.90 -2.84
C PHE A 225 -11.17 6.09 -3.23
N GLU A 226 -11.90 4.98 -3.31
CA GLU A 226 -13.36 4.98 -3.42
C GLU A 226 -13.95 4.63 -2.04
N PRO A 227 -14.57 5.59 -1.32
CA PRO A 227 -15.06 5.32 0.03
C PRO A 227 -16.15 4.25 0.02
N PRO A 228 -16.14 3.28 0.95
CA PRO A 228 -17.12 2.19 1.01
C PRO A 228 -18.58 2.67 1.11
N TRP A 229 -18.80 3.86 1.67
CA TRP A 229 -20.13 4.44 1.78
C TRP A 229 -20.68 5.00 0.45
N MET A 230 -19.85 5.15 -0.57
CA MET A 230 -20.30 5.52 -1.91
C MET A 230 -20.82 4.32 -2.69
N GLY A 231 -20.56 3.10 -2.24
CA GLY A 231 -20.90 1.86 -2.95
C GLY A 231 -19.89 1.53 -4.06
N PRO A 232 -19.99 0.35 -4.63
CA PRO A 232 -19.10 -0.08 -5.71
C PRO A 232 -19.36 0.75 -6.97
N ALA A 233 -18.28 1.31 -7.55
CA ALA A 233 -18.33 2.05 -8.80
C ALA A 233 -18.06 1.13 -9.99
N CYS A 234 -18.71 1.44 -11.12
CA CYS A 234 -18.47 0.78 -12.40
C CYS A 234 -18.04 1.83 -13.44
N ARG A 235 -17.18 1.43 -14.37
CA ARG A 235 -16.72 2.28 -15.46
C ARG A 235 -17.24 1.78 -16.80
N VAL A 236 -17.73 2.70 -17.63
CA VAL A 236 -18.02 2.44 -19.03
C VAL A 236 -16.97 3.14 -19.86
N GLU A 237 -16.27 2.38 -20.69
CA GLU A 237 -15.16 2.87 -21.52
C GLU A 237 -15.14 2.17 -22.89
N GLY A 238 -14.26 2.59 -23.77
CA GLY A 238 -14.11 2.05 -25.13
C GLY A 238 -14.78 2.92 -26.17
N ALA A 239 -15.53 2.33 -27.12
CA ALA A 239 -16.19 3.01 -28.23
C ALA A 239 -17.45 3.75 -27.77
N VAL A 240 -17.31 4.78 -26.92
CA VAL A 240 -18.37 5.62 -26.37
C VAL A 240 -18.02 7.10 -26.53
N GLU A 241 -19.03 7.96 -26.72
CA GLU A 241 -18.83 9.41 -26.76
C GLU A 241 -18.52 9.97 -25.38
N ARG A 242 -19.09 9.37 -24.32
CA ARG A 242 -18.99 9.82 -22.93
C ARG A 242 -18.55 8.66 -22.02
N PRO A 243 -17.25 8.47 -21.80
CA PRO A 243 -16.81 7.53 -20.77
C PRO A 243 -17.41 7.90 -19.40
N LEU A 244 -18.02 6.93 -18.73
CA LEU A 244 -18.69 7.12 -17.45
C LEU A 244 -17.94 6.39 -16.34
N SER A 245 -17.87 7.02 -15.17
CA SER A 245 -17.63 6.33 -13.89
C SER A 245 -18.84 6.62 -13.02
N PHE A 246 -19.57 5.60 -12.62
CA PHE A 246 -20.88 5.76 -11.97
C PHE A 246 -21.07 4.79 -10.81
N GLN A 247 -22.02 5.11 -9.96
CA GLN A 247 -22.56 4.24 -8.94
C GLN A 247 -24.03 3.96 -9.28
N LEU A 248 -24.59 2.83 -8.82
CA LEU A 248 -26.00 2.53 -9.09
C LEU A 248 -26.94 3.60 -8.55
N SER A 249 -26.57 4.27 -7.46
CA SER A 249 -27.33 5.41 -6.91
C SER A 249 -27.55 6.54 -7.90
N ASP A 250 -26.65 6.73 -8.86
CA ASP A 250 -26.76 7.79 -9.88
C ASP A 250 -27.93 7.53 -10.84
N PHE A 251 -28.29 6.26 -10.96
CA PHE A 251 -29.38 5.78 -11.81
C PHE A 251 -30.62 5.33 -11.02
N ALA A 252 -30.73 5.64 -9.73
CA ALA A 252 -31.82 5.16 -8.87
C ALA A 252 -33.24 5.42 -9.41
N ARG A 253 -33.44 6.43 -10.27
CA ARG A 253 -34.73 6.73 -10.90
C ARG A 253 -35.14 5.71 -11.98
N HIS A 254 -34.21 4.88 -12.43
CA HIS A 254 -34.36 3.88 -13.48
C HIS A 254 -34.34 2.45 -12.95
N GLU A 255 -34.51 2.28 -11.64
CA GLU A 255 -34.57 0.97 -11.02
C GLU A 255 -35.77 0.17 -11.57
N THR A 256 -35.52 -1.07 -11.94
CA THR A 256 -36.48 -2.03 -12.43
C THR A 256 -36.36 -3.34 -11.70
N THR A 257 -37.47 -4.02 -11.45
CA THR A 257 -37.47 -5.34 -10.82
C THR A 257 -37.87 -6.40 -11.86
N ILE A 258 -37.06 -7.46 -11.91
CA ILE A 258 -37.35 -8.64 -12.74
C ILE A 258 -37.34 -9.89 -11.87
N THR A 259 -38.10 -10.89 -12.31
CA THR A 259 -38.04 -12.24 -11.76
C THR A 259 -37.14 -13.08 -12.65
N ALA A 260 -36.03 -13.61 -12.11
CA ALA A 260 -35.12 -14.44 -12.85
C ALA A 260 -34.67 -15.65 -12.04
N GLU A 261 -34.28 -16.73 -12.72
CA GLU A 261 -33.65 -17.91 -12.14
C GLU A 261 -32.28 -18.10 -12.75
N LEU A 262 -31.30 -18.52 -11.97
CA LEU A 262 -29.99 -18.86 -12.48
C LEU A 262 -29.92 -20.37 -12.72
N LYS A 263 -29.74 -20.76 -13.98
CA LYS A 263 -29.49 -22.14 -14.41
C LYS A 263 -28.03 -22.25 -14.88
N GLY A 264 -27.14 -22.61 -13.98
CA GLY A 264 -25.75 -22.89 -14.30
C GLY A 264 -25.44 -24.38 -14.18
N GLU A 265 -24.33 -24.79 -14.76
CA GLU A 265 -23.87 -26.17 -14.72
C GLU A 265 -23.57 -26.65 -13.29
N PHE A 266 -23.05 -25.76 -12.45
CA PHE A 266 -22.65 -26.06 -11.06
C PHE A 266 -23.49 -25.34 -10.00
N THR A 267 -24.24 -24.31 -10.39
CA THR A 267 -25.01 -23.49 -9.45
C THR A 267 -26.42 -23.25 -10.00
N GLN A 268 -27.41 -23.55 -9.19
CA GLN A 268 -28.81 -23.27 -9.51
C GLN A 268 -29.38 -22.37 -8.40
N ILE A 269 -29.95 -21.23 -8.80
CA ILE A 269 -30.66 -20.34 -7.88
C ILE A 269 -32.13 -20.33 -8.33
N PRO A 270 -33.08 -20.67 -7.44
CA PRO A 270 -34.47 -20.67 -7.79
C PRO A 270 -34.93 -19.27 -8.21
N SER A 271 -36.07 -19.23 -8.90
CA SER A 271 -36.66 -17.99 -9.36
C SER A 271 -36.91 -17.04 -8.19
N GLN A 272 -36.33 -15.85 -8.25
CA GLN A 272 -36.48 -14.78 -7.27
C GLN A 272 -36.50 -13.41 -7.95
N GLU A 273 -36.90 -12.40 -7.20
CA GLU A 273 -36.95 -11.03 -7.68
C GLU A 273 -35.58 -10.37 -7.53
N TYR A 274 -35.14 -9.66 -8.56
CA TYR A 274 -33.92 -8.85 -8.58
C TYR A 274 -34.29 -7.43 -8.97
N THR A 275 -33.86 -6.46 -8.14
CA THR A 275 -34.04 -5.03 -8.40
C THR A 275 -32.72 -4.40 -8.73
N GLY A 276 -32.65 -3.66 -9.83
CA GLY A 276 -31.41 -3.02 -10.28
C GLY A 276 -31.61 -2.11 -11.48
N ILE A 277 -30.52 -1.67 -12.07
CA ILE A 277 -30.51 -0.76 -13.21
C ILE A 277 -30.33 -1.54 -14.50
N PRO A 278 -31.19 -1.37 -15.52
CA PRO A 278 -31.01 -1.97 -16.83
C PRO A 278 -29.67 -1.53 -17.45
N LEU A 279 -28.94 -2.49 -18.00
CA LEU A 279 -27.63 -2.23 -18.63
C LEU A 279 -27.78 -1.30 -19.84
N SER A 280 -28.93 -1.39 -20.57
CA SER A 280 -29.29 -0.49 -21.65
C SER A 280 -29.36 0.97 -21.23
N THR A 281 -29.90 1.27 -20.04
CA THR A 281 -30.02 2.64 -19.51
C THR A 281 -28.62 3.23 -19.25
N ILE A 282 -27.70 2.44 -18.67
CA ILE A 282 -26.33 2.87 -18.41
C ILE A 282 -25.60 3.15 -19.74
N LEU A 283 -25.76 2.28 -20.73
CA LEU A 283 -25.15 2.44 -22.05
C LEU A 283 -25.73 3.63 -22.83
N GLN A 284 -27.01 3.94 -22.68
CA GLN A 284 -27.62 5.14 -23.30
C GLN A 284 -26.95 6.42 -22.82
N GLU A 285 -26.65 6.52 -21.52
CA GLU A 285 -25.94 7.69 -20.96
C GLU A 285 -24.50 7.79 -21.48
N ALA A 286 -23.83 6.63 -21.67
CA ALA A 286 -22.47 6.57 -22.21
C ALA A 286 -22.39 6.92 -23.71
N SER A 287 -23.55 6.87 -24.44
CA SER A 287 -23.66 7.14 -25.87
C SER A 287 -22.67 6.32 -26.71
N PRO A 288 -22.89 5.02 -26.95
CA PRO A 288 -22.03 4.21 -27.80
C PRO A 288 -21.87 4.80 -29.20
N LEU A 289 -20.67 4.73 -29.77
CA LEU A 289 -20.40 5.16 -31.13
C LEU A 289 -21.14 4.31 -32.15
N ALA A 290 -21.46 4.86 -33.32
CA ALA A 290 -22.27 4.22 -34.35
C ALA A 290 -21.65 2.92 -34.92
N ASP A 291 -20.34 2.75 -34.80
CA ASP A 291 -19.57 1.58 -35.22
C ASP A 291 -19.41 0.52 -34.11
N ALA A 292 -19.84 0.81 -32.90
CA ALA A 292 -19.81 -0.13 -31.79
C ALA A 292 -20.80 -1.30 -32.01
N LYS A 293 -20.33 -2.51 -31.80
CA LYS A 293 -21.10 -3.73 -32.04
C LYS A 293 -21.26 -4.61 -30.82
N LYS A 294 -20.30 -4.57 -29.90
CA LYS A 294 -20.20 -5.47 -28.75
C LYS A 294 -19.91 -4.72 -27.47
N ILE A 295 -20.30 -5.34 -26.38
CA ILE A 295 -19.83 -4.93 -25.05
C ILE A 295 -19.16 -6.11 -24.34
N SER A 296 -18.16 -5.80 -23.54
CA SER A 296 -17.54 -6.75 -22.60
C SER A 296 -17.81 -6.26 -21.18
N VAL A 297 -18.45 -7.09 -20.37
CA VAL A 297 -18.62 -6.85 -18.93
C VAL A 297 -17.51 -7.59 -18.20
N ILE A 298 -16.71 -6.85 -17.44
CA ILE A 298 -15.47 -7.31 -16.83
C ILE A 298 -15.56 -7.20 -15.31
N ALA A 299 -15.30 -8.32 -14.64
CA ALA A 299 -15.19 -8.38 -13.19
C ALA A 299 -13.79 -7.97 -12.69
N THR A 300 -13.66 -7.69 -11.40
CA THR A 300 -12.37 -7.33 -10.77
C THR A 300 -11.35 -8.47 -10.79
N ASP A 301 -11.80 -9.72 -10.87
CA ASP A 301 -10.97 -10.93 -10.98
C ASP A 301 -10.54 -11.23 -12.42
N GLY A 302 -10.99 -10.41 -13.39
CA GLY A 302 -10.70 -10.57 -14.82
C GLY A 302 -11.70 -11.45 -15.57
N TYR A 303 -12.71 -12.03 -14.90
CA TYR A 303 -13.77 -12.74 -15.60
C TYR A 303 -14.52 -11.80 -16.54
N THR A 304 -14.74 -12.24 -17.78
CA THR A 304 -15.28 -11.38 -18.84
C THR A 304 -16.38 -12.12 -19.61
N VAL A 305 -17.49 -11.46 -19.83
CA VAL A 305 -18.54 -11.92 -20.73
C VAL A 305 -18.80 -10.87 -21.81
N GLU A 306 -19.16 -11.33 -23.00
CA GLU A 306 -19.46 -10.47 -24.14
C GLU A 306 -20.93 -10.58 -24.55
N PHE A 307 -21.51 -9.43 -24.93
CA PHE A 307 -22.85 -9.34 -25.48
C PHE A 307 -22.80 -8.53 -26.77
N GLU A 308 -23.69 -8.84 -27.71
CA GLU A 308 -23.95 -7.96 -28.84
C GLU A 308 -24.67 -6.70 -28.34
N LEU A 309 -24.22 -5.53 -28.77
CA LEU A 309 -24.75 -4.25 -28.28
C LEU A 309 -26.25 -4.10 -28.54
N GLN A 310 -26.74 -4.56 -29.69
CA GLN A 310 -28.15 -4.54 -30.02
C GLN A 310 -29.00 -5.43 -29.10
N ASP A 311 -28.48 -6.58 -28.71
CA ASP A 311 -29.19 -7.49 -27.80
C ASP A 311 -29.36 -6.84 -26.43
N VAL A 312 -28.34 -6.11 -25.95
CA VAL A 312 -28.42 -5.39 -24.67
C VAL A 312 -29.46 -4.28 -24.70
N PHE A 313 -29.62 -3.56 -25.83
CA PHE A 313 -30.65 -2.53 -25.94
C PHE A 313 -32.06 -3.09 -26.07
N ASN A 314 -32.18 -4.33 -26.49
CA ASN A 314 -33.48 -5.01 -26.67
C ASN A 314 -33.86 -5.92 -25.49
N ASP A 315 -32.96 -6.08 -24.49
CA ASP A 315 -33.16 -6.99 -23.36
C ASP A 315 -33.22 -6.23 -22.04
N ASP A 316 -34.42 -5.99 -21.55
CA ASP A 316 -34.67 -5.32 -20.25
C ASP A 316 -34.36 -6.23 -19.04
N ARG A 317 -33.95 -7.48 -19.26
CA ARG A 317 -33.63 -8.44 -18.21
C ARG A 317 -32.11 -8.55 -17.92
N LEU A 318 -31.33 -7.68 -18.52
CA LEU A 318 -29.90 -7.46 -18.17
C LEU A 318 -29.82 -6.34 -17.14
N LEU A 319 -29.76 -6.70 -15.86
CA LEU A 319 -29.72 -5.73 -14.76
C LEU A 319 -28.36 -5.73 -14.07
N LEU A 320 -27.85 -4.54 -13.75
CA LEU A 320 -26.77 -4.37 -12.82
C LEU A 320 -27.37 -4.12 -11.43
N ILE A 321 -27.08 -5.00 -10.47
CA ILE A 321 -27.58 -4.91 -9.10
C ILE A 321 -26.44 -4.68 -8.11
N ARG A 322 -26.76 -4.15 -6.94
CA ARG A 322 -25.86 -4.14 -5.80
C ARG A 322 -26.16 -5.33 -4.90
N GLU A 323 -25.17 -6.18 -4.68
CA GLU A 323 -25.24 -7.30 -3.75
C GLU A 323 -24.16 -7.10 -2.69
N GLU A 324 -24.55 -6.74 -1.46
CA GLU A 324 -23.64 -6.30 -0.39
C GLU A 324 -22.75 -5.13 -0.85
N ASP A 325 -21.44 -5.33 -0.94
CA ASP A 325 -20.45 -4.32 -1.35
C ASP A 325 -19.91 -4.54 -2.76
N MET A 326 -20.66 -5.25 -3.63
CA MET A 326 -20.25 -5.55 -4.99
C MET A 326 -21.36 -5.29 -6.00
N LEU A 327 -20.96 -5.07 -7.25
CA LEU A 327 -21.89 -5.05 -8.38
C LEU A 327 -21.99 -6.45 -9.00
N ARG A 328 -23.20 -6.84 -9.34
CA ARG A 328 -23.49 -8.09 -10.02
C ARG A 328 -24.36 -7.86 -11.23
N LEU A 329 -23.98 -8.47 -12.35
CA LEU A 329 -24.82 -8.55 -13.52
C LEU A 329 -25.77 -9.73 -13.39
N ILE A 330 -27.08 -9.45 -13.48
CA ILE A 330 -28.15 -10.42 -13.61
C ILE A 330 -28.51 -10.50 -15.11
N ALA A 331 -28.29 -11.64 -15.72
CA ALA A 331 -28.56 -11.88 -17.12
C ALA A 331 -29.76 -12.87 -17.25
N GLY A 332 -30.97 -12.36 -17.04
CA GLY A 332 -32.16 -13.18 -16.85
C GLY A 332 -32.56 -14.07 -18.04
N ASN A 333 -32.11 -13.75 -19.26
CA ASN A 333 -32.34 -14.53 -20.47
C ASN A 333 -31.17 -15.39 -20.92
N TYR A 334 -30.07 -15.41 -20.12
CA TYR A 334 -28.80 -16.10 -20.45
C TYR A 334 -28.50 -17.18 -19.43
N GLU A 335 -27.62 -18.11 -19.82
CA GLU A 335 -27.10 -19.14 -18.93
C GLU A 335 -26.30 -18.54 -17.74
N GLY A 336 -26.13 -19.34 -16.70
CA GLY A 336 -25.49 -18.90 -15.46
C GLY A 336 -24.05 -18.35 -15.63
N GLY A 337 -23.33 -18.74 -16.67
CA GLY A 337 -22.02 -18.18 -17.01
C GLY A 337 -22.05 -16.69 -17.39
N TYR A 338 -23.18 -16.15 -17.78
CA TYR A 338 -23.34 -14.71 -18.07
C TYR A 338 -23.65 -13.85 -16.84
N TRP A 339 -23.91 -14.48 -15.69
CA TRP A 339 -24.17 -13.77 -14.44
C TRP A 339 -22.87 -13.41 -13.75
N VAL A 340 -22.36 -12.22 -14.05
CA VAL A 340 -21.04 -11.78 -13.59
C VAL A 340 -21.12 -11.18 -12.19
N LYS A 341 -20.31 -11.70 -11.25
CA LYS A 341 -20.10 -11.08 -9.95
C LYS A 341 -18.92 -10.11 -10.02
N LEU A 342 -18.81 -9.20 -9.05
CA LEU A 342 -17.69 -8.26 -8.92
C LEU A 342 -17.49 -7.38 -10.18
N VAL A 343 -18.58 -6.98 -10.83
CA VAL A 343 -18.49 -6.13 -12.03
C VAL A 343 -17.77 -4.83 -11.70
N SER A 344 -16.76 -4.48 -12.47
CA SER A 344 -15.95 -3.27 -12.29
C SER A 344 -15.90 -2.39 -13.55
N ARG A 345 -16.01 -3.02 -14.74
CA ARG A 345 -15.89 -2.29 -16.02
C ARG A 345 -16.82 -2.87 -17.08
N ILE A 346 -17.29 -1.99 -17.93
CA ILE A 346 -18.04 -2.30 -19.15
C ILE A 346 -17.28 -1.64 -20.29
N VAL A 347 -16.77 -2.44 -21.23
CA VAL A 347 -15.99 -1.96 -22.38
C VAL A 347 -16.82 -2.12 -23.64
N VAL A 348 -17.12 -1.01 -24.30
CA VAL A 348 -17.83 -0.98 -25.59
C VAL A 348 -16.80 -1.10 -26.72
N LYS A 349 -17.07 -2.01 -27.69
CA LYS A 349 -16.16 -2.35 -28.79
C LYS A 349 -16.83 -2.18 -30.15
#